data_98723336b612d516b6d9460380541c41
#
_entry.id   98723336b612d516b6d9460380541c41
#
_cell.length_a   1.000
_cell.length_b   1.000
_cell.length_c   1.000
_cell.angle_alpha   90.00
_cell.angle_beta   90.00
_cell.angle_gamma   90.00
#
_symmetry.space_group_name_H-M   'P 1'
#
loop_
_entity.id
_entity.type
_entity.pdbx_description
1 polymer ?
#
loop_
_entity_poly.entity_id
_entity_poly.type
_entity_poly.pdbx_seq_one_letter_code
_entity_poly.pdbx_strand_id
1 'polypeptide(L)'
;MPHLSSASRQRLDGAHPLLRELFLAVADKAAIEVLESQRGRSAQERAFALGHSRAHFGQSAHNWSPAIALDVVPAPLDWTDLPRFRALAALVKDEAKLRRIPLVWGGDWARLKDMPHYELDPWRRFALEARLVDG
;
A
#
# COMPACT_ATOMS: atom_id res chain seq x y z
N MET A 1 -14.44 -13.37 -8.71
CA MET A 1 -14.66 -12.95 -7.30
C MET A 1 -13.34 -12.72 -6.61
N PRO A 2 -13.16 -11.59 -5.92
CA PRO A 2 -11.93 -11.39 -5.15
C PRO A 2 -11.85 -12.41 -4.01
N HIS A 3 -10.66 -12.98 -3.84
CA HIS A 3 -10.40 -13.96 -2.78
C HIS A 3 -9.47 -13.35 -1.75
N LEU A 4 -9.92 -12.29 -1.10
CA LEU A 4 -9.16 -11.67 -0.03
C LEU A 4 -9.48 -12.34 1.29
N SER A 5 -8.44 -12.57 2.10
CA SER A 5 -8.66 -13.01 3.48
C SER A 5 -9.45 -11.95 4.24
N SER A 6 -10.09 -12.35 5.33
CA SER A 6 -10.82 -11.42 6.18
C SER A 6 -9.92 -10.29 6.69
N ALA A 7 -8.67 -10.62 7.07
CA ALA A 7 -7.71 -9.62 7.51
C ALA A 7 -7.32 -8.65 6.39
N SER A 8 -7.06 -9.17 5.19
CA SER A 8 -6.74 -8.33 4.03
C SER A 8 -7.90 -7.41 3.69
N ARG A 9 -9.12 -7.92 3.70
CA ARG A 9 -10.30 -7.13 3.39
C ARG A 9 -10.49 -6.00 4.41
N GLN A 10 -10.30 -6.30 5.68
CA GLN A 10 -10.44 -5.29 6.74
C GLN A 10 -9.40 -4.18 6.56
N ARG A 11 -8.16 -4.53 6.24
CA ARG A 11 -7.11 -3.53 6.00
C ARG A 11 -7.41 -2.70 4.76
N LEU A 12 -7.85 -3.34 3.68
CA LEU A 12 -8.20 -2.64 2.44
C LEU A 12 -9.34 -1.65 2.67
N ASP A 13 -10.32 -2.00 3.51
CA ASP A 13 -11.44 -1.12 3.83
C ASP A 13 -10.99 0.17 4.51
N GLY A 14 -9.83 0.20 5.15
CA GLY A 14 -9.27 1.39 5.77
C GLY A 14 -8.50 2.31 4.82
N ALA A 15 -8.42 1.96 3.53
CA ALA A 15 -7.67 2.73 2.54
C ALA A 15 -8.55 3.70 1.77
N HIS A 16 -7.90 4.66 1.11
CA HIS A 16 -8.56 5.62 0.22
C HIS A 16 -9.40 4.87 -0.83
N PRO A 17 -10.59 5.42 -1.21
CA PRO A 17 -11.47 4.77 -2.18
C PRO A 17 -10.81 4.36 -3.50
N LEU A 18 -9.87 5.16 -4.00
CA LEU A 18 -9.15 4.81 -5.23
C LEU A 18 -8.28 3.57 -5.05
N LEU A 19 -7.64 3.44 -3.89
CA LEU A 19 -6.85 2.24 -3.59
C LEU A 19 -7.73 1.02 -3.42
N ARG A 20 -8.90 1.18 -2.78
CA ARG A 20 -9.86 0.08 -2.65
C ARG A 20 -10.33 -0.41 -4.02
N GLU A 21 -10.72 0.52 -4.89
CA GLU A 21 -11.15 0.18 -6.24
C GLU A 21 -10.07 -0.58 -7.00
N LEU A 22 -8.85 -0.06 -6.95
CA LEU A 22 -7.71 -0.64 -7.65
C LEU A 22 -7.43 -2.07 -7.19
N PHE A 23 -7.28 -2.26 -5.88
CA PHE A 23 -6.85 -3.56 -5.37
C PHE A 23 -7.97 -4.60 -5.32
N LEU A 24 -9.23 -4.20 -5.32
CA LEU A 24 -10.32 -5.15 -5.57
C LEU A 24 -10.23 -5.71 -6.99
N ALA A 25 -9.94 -4.86 -7.97
CA ALA A 25 -9.76 -5.31 -9.35
C ALA A 25 -8.53 -6.21 -9.49
N VAL A 26 -7.42 -5.85 -8.82
CA VAL A 26 -6.21 -6.68 -8.83
C VAL A 26 -6.49 -8.05 -8.20
N ALA A 27 -7.25 -8.09 -7.10
CA ALA A 27 -7.57 -9.33 -6.40
C ALA A 27 -8.41 -10.29 -7.28
N ASP A 28 -9.14 -9.77 -8.26
CA ASP A 28 -9.86 -10.61 -9.22
C ASP A 28 -8.92 -11.31 -10.20
N LYS A 29 -7.69 -10.80 -10.36
CA LYS A 29 -6.73 -11.29 -11.35
C LYS A 29 -5.52 -11.99 -10.75
N ALA A 30 -5.25 -11.77 -9.47
CA ALA A 30 -4.06 -12.32 -8.81
C ALA A 30 -4.35 -12.58 -7.34
N ALA A 31 -3.72 -13.62 -6.80
CA ALA A 31 -3.79 -13.91 -5.37
C ALA A 31 -2.89 -12.92 -4.64
N ILE A 32 -3.47 -12.14 -3.73
CA ILE A 32 -2.75 -11.12 -2.97
C ILE A 32 -3.14 -11.15 -1.49
N GLU A 33 -2.26 -10.60 -0.65
CA GLU A 33 -2.56 -10.28 0.74
C GLU A 33 -2.25 -8.80 0.98
N VAL A 34 -3.14 -8.12 1.69
CA VAL A 34 -2.91 -6.75 2.15
C VAL A 34 -2.34 -6.82 3.55
N LEU A 35 -1.11 -6.36 3.72
CA LEU A 35 -0.41 -6.45 5.00
C LEU A 35 -0.64 -5.24 5.89
N GLU A 36 -0.77 -4.05 5.28
CA GLU A 36 -0.91 -2.82 6.04
C GLU A 36 -1.62 -1.74 5.22
N SER A 37 -2.47 -0.94 5.90
CA SER A 37 -3.05 0.27 5.34
C SER A 37 -2.77 1.44 6.28
N GLN A 38 -3.47 1.55 7.40
CA GLN A 38 -3.27 2.63 8.36
C GLN A 38 -2.18 2.26 9.36
N ARG A 39 -1.28 3.20 9.61
CA ARG A 39 -0.20 3.04 10.58
C ARG A 39 -0.20 4.22 11.55
N GLY A 40 -0.38 3.93 12.83
CA GLY A 40 -0.40 4.94 13.88
C GLY A 40 0.98 5.40 14.32
N ARG A 41 1.02 6.29 15.30
CA ARG A 41 2.25 6.92 15.79
C ARG A 41 3.25 5.89 16.32
N SER A 42 2.82 5.00 17.20
CA SER A 42 3.74 4.01 17.81
C SER A 42 4.40 3.13 16.76
N ALA A 43 3.61 2.59 15.83
CA ALA A 43 4.14 1.72 14.78
C ALA A 43 5.06 2.49 13.82
N GLN A 44 4.71 3.73 13.48
CA GLN A 44 5.54 4.55 12.58
C GLN A 44 6.87 4.90 13.23
N GLU A 45 6.86 5.32 14.49
CA GLU A 45 8.11 5.67 15.17
C GLU A 45 8.99 4.44 15.40
N ARG A 46 8.40 3.28 15.63
CA ARG A 46 9.14 2.02 15.72
C ARG A 46 9.79 1.67 14.39
N ALA A 47 9.04 1.80 13.29
CA ALA A 47 9.58 1.54 11.95
C ALA A 47 10.76 2.45 11.65
N PHE A 48 10.65 3.74 12.01
CA PHE A 48 11.76 4.69 11.87
C PHE A 48 12.96 4.26 12.70
N ALA A 49 12.76 3.94 13.98
CA ALA A 49 13.83 3.55 14.88
C ALA A 49 14.55 2.28 14.43
N LEU A 50 13.83 1.34 13.80
CA LEU A 50 14.40 0.09 13.31
C LEU A 50 15.00 0.20 11.90
N GLY A 51 14.94 1.38 11.29
CA GLY A 51 15.47 1.59 9.95
C GLY A 51 14.58 1.06 8.82
N HIS A 52 13.33 0.65 9.13
CA HIS A 52 12.38 0.14 8.15
C HIS A 52 11.65 1.28 7.42
N SER A 53 11.71 2.50 7.95
CA SER A 53 11.12 3.68 7.35
C SER A 53 12.02 4.87 7.59
N ARG A 54 12.00 5.83 6.65
CA ARG A 54 12.70 7.11 6.79
C ARG A 54 11.78 8.22 7.25
N ALA A 55 10.53 7.89 7.57
CA ALA A 55 9.53 8.87 7.94
C ALA A 55 9.17 8.77 9.41
N HIS A 56 9.03 9.93 10.06
CA HIS A 56 8.37 10.05 11.35
C HIS A 56 6.86 10.09 11.17
N PHE A 57 6.11 9.92 12.25
CA PHE A 57 4.66 9.95 12.19
C PHE A 57 4.15 11.28 11.61
N GLY A 58 3.23 11.18 10.67
CA GLY A 58 2.69 12.31 9.91
C GLY A 58 3.40 12.54 8.58
N GLN A 59 4.53 11.86 8.35
CA GLN A 59 5.34 12.03 7.14
C GLN A 59 5.26 10.82 6.20
N SER A 60 4.44 9.82 6.53
CA SER A 60 4.21 8.64 5.68
C SER A 60 2.77 8.64 5.18
N ALA A 61 2.58 8.16 3.96
CA ALA A 61 1.25 7.98 3.38
C ALA A 61 0.38 6.98 4.16
N HIS A 62 1.01 6.12 4.96
CA HIS A 62 0.30 5.18 5.84
C HIS A 62 -0.32 5.84 7.09
N ASN A 63 0.06 7.05 7.41
CA ASN A 63 -0.31 7.68 8.70
C ASN A 63 -1.70 8.33 8.69
N TRP A 64 -2.47 8.12 7.64
CA TRP A 64 -3.73 8.82 7.39
C TRP A 64 -4.92 7.88 7.38
N SER A 65 -6.10 8.42 7.67
CA SER A 65 -7.37 7.71 7.61
C SER A 65 -8.34 8.51 6.72
N PRO A 66 -8.73 7.99 5.56
CA PRO A 66 -8.31 6.71 4.97
C PRO A 66 -6.82 6.73 4.58
N ALA A 67 -6.19 5.57 4.61
CA ALA A 67 -4.78 5.46 4.28
C ALA A 67 -4.51 5.79 2.82
N ILE A 68 -3.42 6.50 2.55
CA ILE A 68 -3.03 6.90 1.20
C ILE A 68 -2.02 5.92 0.60
N ALA A 69 -1.65 4.90 1.37
CA ALA A 69 -0.76 3.83 0.95
C ALA A 69 -1.26 2.48 1.41
N LEU A 70 -0.85 1.45 0.70
CA LEU A 70 -1.08 0.04 1.06
C LEU A 70 0.21 -0.73 0.88
N ASP A 71 0.45 -1.69 1.77
CA ASP A 71 1.44 -2.72 1.56
C ASP A 71 0.72 -3.99 1.13
N VAL A 72 1.02 -4.45 -0.08
CA VAL A 72 0.36 -5.60 -0.72
C VAL A 72 1.43 -6.55 -1.24
N VAL A 73 1.22 -7.83 -1.03
CA VAL A 73 2.17 -8.86 -1.45
C VAL A 73 1.47 -9.92 -2.28
N PRO A 74 2.21 -10.60 -3.19
CA PRO A 74 1.64 -11.79 -3.84
C PRO A 74 1.46 -12.90 -2.82
N ALA A 75 0.38 -13.65 -2.93
CA ALA A 75 0.08 -14.77 -2.03
C ALA A 75 0.31 -16.10 -2.74
N PRO A 76 0.86 -17.11 -2.07
CA PRO A 76 1.43 -17.09 -0.73
C PRO A 76 2.70 -16.24 -0.67
N LEU A 77 2.91 -15.57 0.47
CA LEU A 77 4.04 -14.65 0.63
C LEU A 77 5.38 -15.40 0.65
N ASP A 78 6.31 -14.92 -0.16
CA ASP A 78 7.71 -15.32 -0.17
C ASP A 78 8.55 -14.08 -0.46
N TRP A 79 9.15 -13.53 0.58
CA TRP A 79 9.94 -12.29 0.47
C TRP A 79 11.15 -12.41 -0.45
N THR A 80 11.60 -13.63 -0.73
CA THR A 80 12.76 -13.86 -1.60
C THR A 80 12.40 -13.93 -3.08
N ASP A 81 11.11 -14.08 -3.41
CA ASP A 81 10.66 -14.23 -4.78
C ASP A 81 10.40 -12.85 -5.41
N LEU A 82 11.46 -12.11 -5.68
CA LEU A 82 11.37 -10.78 -6.26
C LEU A 82 10.65 -10.73 -7.62
N PRO A 83 10.83 -11.73 -8.51
CA PRO A 83 10.07 -11.73 -9.76
C PRO A 83 8.55 -11.68 -9.57
N ARG A 84 8.02 -12.35 -8.54
CA ARG A 84 6.58 -12.30 -8.24
C ARG A 84 6.13 -10.92 -7.80
N PHE A 85 6.96 -10.22 -7.00
CA PHE A 85 6.66 -8.83 -6.61
C PHE A 85 6.64 -7.91 -7.83
N ARG A 86 7.57 -8.09 -8.77
CA ARG A 86 7.62 -7.29 -9.98
C ARG A 86 6.43 -7.59 -10.91
N ALA A 87 6.05 -8.86 -11.02
CA ALA A 87 4.89 -9.25 -11.83
C ALA A 87 3.60 -8.65 -11.26
N LEU A 88 3.45 -8.68 -9.94
CA LEU A 88 2.30 -8.05 -9.28
C LEU A 88 2.30 -6.55 -9.54
N ALA A 89 3.44 -5.89 -9.40
CA ALA A 89 3.54 -4.45 -9.62
C ALA A 89 3.17 -4.07 -11.06
N ALA A 90 3.57 -4.88 -12.04
CA ALA A 90 3.20 -4.65 -13.44
C ALA A 90 1.69 -4.71 -13.61
N LEU A 91 1.04 -5.72 -13.02
CA LEU A 91 -0.41 -5.85 -13.06
C LEU A 91 -1.10 -4.66 -12.37
N VAL A 92 -0.61 -4.26 -11.20
CA VAL A 92 -1.16 -3.12 -10.46
C VAL A 92 -1.05 -1.83 -11.27
N LYS A 93 0.12 -1.60 -11.86
CA LYS A 93 0.34 -0.40 -12.69
C LYS A 93 -0.59 -0.37 -13.90
N ASP A 94 -0.79 -1.51 -14.56
CA ASP A 94 -1.69 -1.60 -15.70
C ASP A 94 -3.13 -1.30 -15.31
N GLU A 95 -3.59 -1.86 -14.20
CA GLU A 95 -4.94 -1.57 -13.69
C GLU A 95 -5.10 -0.11 -13.28
N ALA A 96 -4.08 0.45 -12.64
CA ALA A 96 -4.11 1.86 -12.24
C ALA A 96 -4.21 2.78 -13.46
N LYS A 97 -3.46 2.45 -14.52
CA LYS A 97 -3.49 3.22 -15.76
C LYS A 97 -4.87 3.16 -16.43
N LEU A 98 -5.47 1.96 -16.50
CA LEU A 98 -6.81 1.79 -17.05
C LEU A 98 -7.85 2.62 -16.29
N ARG A 99 -7.71 2.73 -15.00
CA ARG A 99 -8.67 3.41 -14.12
C ARG A 99 -8.30 4.87 -13.86
N ARG A 100 -7.19 5.34 -14.44
CA ARG A 100 -6.67 6.70 -14.26
C ARG A 100 -6.42 7.03 -12.79
N ILE A 101 -5.86 6.06 -12.08
CA ILE A 101 -5.49 6.21 -10.67
C ILE A 101 -3.99 6.53 -10.61
N PRO A 102 -3.60 7.71 -10.10
CA PRO A 102 -2.18 8.07 -10.01
C PRO A 102 -1.51 7.28 -8.90
N LEU A 103 -0.52 6.48 -9.24
CA LEU A 103 0.08 5.51 -8.32
C LEU A 103 1.59 5.47 -8.48
N VAL A 104 2.28 5.26 -7.35
CA VAL A 104 3.71 4.98 -7.30
C VAL A 104 3.92 3.66 -6.58
N TRP A 105 4.86 2.86 -7.07
CA TRP A 105 5.29 1.61 -6.45
C TRP A 105 6.64 1.83 -5.74
N GLY A 106 6.74 1.40 -4.47
CA GLY A 106 7.97 1.55 -3.69
C GLY A 106 9.16 0.78 -4.26
N GLY A 107 8.91 -0.27 -5.04
CA GLY A 107 9.98 -1.01 -5.72
C GLY A 107 10.70 -0.21 -6.79
N ASP A 108 10.12 0.89 -7.26
CA ASP A 108 10.75 1.79 -8.24
C ASP A 108 11.64 2.84 -7.59
N TRP A 109 11.65 2.96 -6.27
CA TRP A 109 12.45 3.96 -5.59
C TRP A 109 13.94 3.67 -5.75
N ALA A 110 14.74 4.73 -5.96
CA ALA A 110 16.18 4.60 -6.13
C ALA A 110 16.87 4.17 -4.83
N ARG A 111 16.33 4.60 -3.69
CA ARG A 111 16.86 4.28 -2.35
C ARG A 111 15.77 3.68 -1.51
N LEU A 112 16.13 2.77 -0.63
CA LEU A 112 15.22 2.10 0.30
C LEU A 112 13.99 1.57 -0.45
N LYS A 113 14.26 0.70 -1.44
CA LYS A 113 13.19 0.06 -2.21
C LYS A 113 12.25 -0.67 -1.26
N ASP A 114 10.96 -0.48 -1.49
CA ASP A 114 9.91 -1.05 -0.65
C ASP A 114 8.95 -1.82 -1.53
N MET A 115 9.24 -3.10 -1.72
CA MET A 115 8.56 -3.94 -2.71
C MET A 115 7.05 -4.10 -2.51
N PRO A 116 6.51 -4.18 -1.27
CA PRO A 116 5.07 -4.29 -1.09
C PRO A 116 4.34 -2.95 -1.14
N HIS A 117 5.06 -1.83 -1.15
CA HIS A 117 4.47 -0.51 -0.94
C HIS A 117 3.90 0.11 -2.20
N TYR A 118 2.64 0.53 -2.14
CA TYR A 118 1.94 1.29 -3.18
C TYR A 118 1.29 2.51 -2.55
N GLU A 119 1.42 3.67 -3.20
CA GLU A 119 0.79 4.88 -2.70
C GLU A 119 0.22 5.72 -3.83
N LEU A 120 -0.81 6.50 -3.53
CA LEU A 120 -1.32 7.51 -4.46
C LEU A 120 -0.29 8.62 -4.61
N ASP A 121 -0.16 9.19 -5.80
CA ASP A 121 0.87 10.16 -6.14
C ASP A 121 0.26 11.44 -6.70
N PRO A 122 0.56 12.61 -6.13
CA PRO A 122 1.34 12.80 -4.90
C PRO A 122 0.49 12.54 -3.65
N TRP A 123 1.01 11.77 -2.73
CA TRP A 123 0.21 11.32 -1.58
C TRP A 123 -0.25 12.48 -0.70
N ARG A 124 0.55 13.55 -0.61
CA ARG A 124 0.20 14.69 0.25
C ARG A 124 -1.06 15.40 -0.21
N ARG A 125 -1.31 15.42 -1.52
CA ARG A 125 -2.55 15.98 -2.06
C ARG A 125 -3.76 15.21 -1.56
N PHE A 126 -3.68 13.89 -1.58
CA PHE A 126 -4.77 13.02 -1.15
C PHE A 126 -4.97 13.06 0.37
N ALA A 127 -3.92 13.35 1.11
CA ALA A 127 -3.98 13.46 2.56
C ALA A 127 -4.71 14.74 3.03
N LEU A 128 -4.89 15.73 2.18
CA LEU A 128 -5.58 16.98 2.55
C LEU A 128 -7.00 16.75 3.04
N GLU A 129 -7.67 15.70 2.59
CA GLU A 129 -9.03 15.36 3.00
C GLU A 129 -9.08 14.19 3.99
N ALA A 130 -7.93 13.76 4.46
CA ALA A 130 -7.81 12.68 5.41
C ALA A 130 -7.38 13.23 6.77
N ARG A 131 -7.44 12.37 7.80
CA ARG A 131 -6.98 12.71 9.15
C ARG A 131 -5.82 11.80 9.52
N LEU A 132 -4.95 12.28 10.42
CA LEU A 132 -3.92 11.40 11.00
C LEU A 132 -4.58 10.28 11.76
N VAL A 133 -3.99 9.09 11.67
CA VAL A 133 -4.47 7.91 12.41
C VAL A 133 -4.29 8.15 13.90
N ASP A 134 -5.34 7.87 14.69
CA ASP A 134 -5.28 7.95 16.15
C ASP A 134 -4.42 6.80 16.70
N GLY A 135 -3.60 7.11 17.68
CA GLY A 135 -2.75 6.15 18.32
C GLY A 135 -1.38 6.08 17.74
#